data_8240cd1954ee62a7fb9cbf0c3902ef5d
#
_entry.id   8240cd1954ee62a7fb9cbf0c3902ef5d
#
_cell.length_a   1.000
_cell.length_b   1.000
_cell.length_c   1.000
_cell.angle_alpha   90.00
_cell.angle_beta   90.00
_cell.angle_gamma   90.00
#
_symmetry.space_group_name_H-M   'P 1'
#
loop_
_entity.id
_entity.type
_entity.pdbx_description
1 polymer ?
#
loop_
_entity_poly.entity_id
_entity_poly.type
_entity_poly.pdbx_seq_one_letter_code
_entity_poly.pdbx_strand_id
1 'polypeptide(L)'
;MQIILRGPAAGYEAEHTARLFFPDAEKAENLPQDSDFVLAQSHLCTDTILLRLHGRLYWKIALRPQGADPEYTLCRLLYTLLGEATGSTPPWGMMTGVRPVRIIHDMRANGATEDEIRARFLDHFACTPEKFALALGIADLQKPVLDAADPMDCSVYAGIPFCPTRCSYCSFVSRTVGDKATRALVQPYVDKLCAELTAIRETADRCGLHIRTFYIGGGTPTSLSAAQLEQLMSHIAKTFDLAKLDEYTVEAGRPDCTDAEKLRIIKKYGATRISINPQTFSDQVLQNIGRRHTAQDIIDCFAAARAAGHKNINMDLIAGLPGDTVEGFEASLRQAIALDPENITVHTLTLKRASNIVVEHRAADYADVAAMLGKCSLLADAGYRPYYMYRQKGTLQNLENIGWAKPGFECLYNIYIMEEVHTILSAGAGGSTKLVIPGQRRGKIERIFNFKYPTEYIDRFAELLNRKKAVEDFYARYTSQTLRQP
;
A
#
# COMPACT_ATOMS: atom_id res chain seq x y z
N MET A 1 5.32 28.39 -0.95
CA MET A 1 5.35 28.26 0.52
C MET A 1 6.70 27.74 0.96
N GLN A 2 7.35 28.41 1.95
CA GLN A 2 8.61 27.93 2.52
C GLN A 2 8.41 27.48 3.98
N ILE A 3 9.15 26.44 4.40
CA ILE A 3 9.12 25.92 5.78
C ILE A 3 10.47 26.16 6.41
N ILE A 4 10.47 26.90 7.53
CA ILE A 4 11.65 27.21 8.33
C ILE A 4 11.47 26.54 9.70
N LEU A 5 12.43 25.71 10.08
CA LEU A 5 12.42 24.97 11.32
C LEU A 5 13.61 25.37 12.18
N ARG A 6 13.39 25.78 13.44
CA ARG A 6 14.45 26.23 14.36
C ARG A 6 14.28 25.61 15.75
N GLY A 7 15.37 25.16 16.32
CA GLY A 7 15.43 24.58 17.66
C GLY A 7 15.26 23.05 17.71
N PRO A 8 15.48 22.44 18.88
CA PRO A 8 15.65 20.99 19.02
C PRO A 8 14.39 20.16 18.74
N ALA A 9 13.19 20.71 18.95
CA ALA A 9 11.93 20.02 18.69
C ALA A 9 11.36 20.31 17.30
N ALA A 10 11.97 21.20 16.52
CA ALA A 10 11.54 21.56 15.17
C ALA A 10 12.19 20.61 14.13
N GLY A 11 11.85 19.32 14.20
CA GLY A 11 12.42 18.27 13.39
C GLY A 11 11.50 17.78 12.28
N TYR A 12 11.60 16.50 12.04
CA TYR A 12 10.88 15.77 10.99
C TYR A 12 9.36 15.88 11.10
N GLU A 13 8.80 15.70 12.30
CA GLU A 13 7.34 15.73 12.51
C GLU A 13 6.75 17.13 12.30
N ALA A 14 7.48 18.20 12.69
CA ALA A 14 7.05 19.57 12.44
C ALA A 14 7.01 19.89 10.94
N GLU A 15 8.01 19.42 10.14
CA GLU A 15 7.99 19.54 8.69
C GLU A 15 6.76 18.83 8.10
N HIS A 16 6.52 17.60 8.54
CA HIS A 16 5.40 16.81 8.03
C HIS A 16 4.06 17.42 8.43
N THR A 17 3.94 17.97 9.62
CA THR A 17 2.74 18.70 10.06
C THR A 17 2.47 19.92 9.16
N ALA A 18 3.50 20.70 8.81
CA ALA A 18 3.34 21.81 7.87
C ALA A 18 2.92 21.33 6.47
N ARG A 19 3.47 20.21 6.00
CA ARG A 19 3.13 19.60 4.70
C ARG A 19 1.72 19.00 4.63
N LEU A 20 1.04 18.78 5.76
CA LEU A 20 -0.39 18.43 5.74
C LEU A 20 -1.26 19.54 5.13
N PHE A 21 -0.83 20.79 5.28
CA PHE A 21 -1.52 21.98 4.77
C PHE A 21 -0.89 22.50 3.46
N PHE A 22 0.41 22.33 3.31
CA PHE A 22 1.21 22.81 2.17
C PHE A 22 2.09 21.68 1.62
N PRO A 23 1.55 20.73 0.85
CA PRO A 23 2.28 19.55 0.38
C PRO A 23 3.57 19.86 -0.39
N ASP A 24 3.53 20.93 -1.21
CA ASP A 24 4.65 21.35 -2.08
C ASP A 24 5.57 22.38 -1.43
N ALA A 25 5.46 22.59 -0.12
CA ALA A 25 6.32 23.55 0.56
C ALA A 25 7.79 23.11 0.58
N GLU A 26 8.70 24.02 0.35
CA GLU A 26 10.14 23.79 0.33
C GLU A 26 10.80 24.20 1.65
N LYS A 27 11.84 23.49 2.05
CA LYS A 27 12.64 23.90 3.22
C LYS A 27 13.49 25.12 2.88
N ALA A 28 13.55 26.07 3.84
CA ALA A 28 14.43 27.20 3.78
C ALA A 28 15.12 27.45 5.14
N GLU A 29 16.30 28.03 5.12
CA GLU A 29 17.05 28.39 6.33
C GLU A 29 16.69 29.78 6.81
N ASN A 30 16.43 30.71 5.87
CA ASN A 30 16.16 32.11 6.14
C ASN A 30 14.71 32.47 5.82
N LEU A 31 14.22 33.50 6.55
CA LEU A 31 12.91 34.08 6.27
C LEU A 31 12.92 34.79 4.91
N PRO A 32 11.97 34.45 4.01
CA PRO A 32 11.86 35.14 2.73
C PRO A 32 11.28 36.53 2.90
N GLN A 33 11.70 37.46 2.03
CA GLN A 33 11.21 38.85 2.08
C GLN A 33 9.78 38.98 1.52
N ASP A 34 9.48 38.31 0.40
CA ASP A 34 8.27 38.54 -0.39
C ASP A 34 7.44 37.28 -0.69
N SER A 35 7.75 36.13 -0.09
CA SER A 35 6.98 34.91 -0.27
C SER A 35 6.31 34.40 1.00
N ASP A 36 5.28 33.59 0.85
CA ASP A 36 4.61 32.93 1.96
C ASP A 36 5.54 31.91 2.65
N PHE A 37 5.48 31.88 3.96
CA PHE A 37 6.31 30.98 4.77
C PHE A 37 5.61 30.54 6.05
N VAL A 38 6.04 29.41 6.59
CA VAL A 38 5.77 28.99 7.98
C VAL A 38 7.11 28.82 8.72
N LEU A 39 7.25 29.49 9.84
CA LEU A 39 8.33 29.31 10.80
C LEU A 39 7.81 28.56 12.02
N ALA A 40 8.39 27.41 12.33
CA ALA A 40 8.18 26.71 13.59
C ALA A 40 9.49 26.75 14.39
N GLN A 41 9.43 27.37 15.56
CA GLN A 41 10.58 27.58 16.42
C GLN A 41 10.33 27.03 17.81
N SER A 42 11.25 26.18 18.28
CA SER A 42 11.24 25.58 19.61
C SER A 42 12.40 26.10 20.45
N HIS A 43 12.11 26.56 21.66
CA HIS A 43 13.06 26.93 22.70
C HIS A 43 12.96 25.96 23.89
N LEU A 44 13.71 26.23 24.98
CA LEU A 44 13.73 25.35 26.16
C LEU A 44 12.33 25.13 26.77
N CYS A 45 11.53 26.20 26.90
CA CYS A 45 10.20 26.13 27.50
C CYS A 45 9.09 26.81 26.69
N THR A 46 9.40 27.28 25.49
CA THR A 46 8.45 28.02 24.62
C THR A 46 8.50 27.51 23.20
N ASP A 47 7.34 27.43 22.58
CA ASP A 47 7.18 27.14 21.16
C ASP A 47 6.53 28.36 20.49
N THR A 48 7.04 28.74 19.31
CA THR A 48 6.55 29.87 18.54
C THR A 48 6.29 29.43 17.10
N ILE A 49 5.11 29.76 16.59
CA ILE A 49 4.78 29.58 15.17
C ILE A 49 4.49 30.95 14.57
N LEU A 50 5.07 31.23 13.41
CA LEU A 50 4.79 32.40 12.60
C LEU A 50 4.45 31.94 11.18
N LEU A 51 3.32 32.36 10.66
CA LEU A 51 2.86 32.05 9.30
C LEU A 51 2.63 33.37 8.56
N ARG A 52 3.20 33.50 7.37
CA ARG A 52 2.79 34.48 6.35
C ARG A 52 2.04 33.72 5.26
N LEU A 53 0.77 34.10 5.05
CA LEU A 53 -0.08 33.49 4.05
C LEU A 53 -0.87 34.58 3.31
N HIS A 54 -0.71 34.65 1.99
CA HIS A 54 -1.34 35.69 1.15
C HIS A 54 -1.11 37.12 1.69
N GLY A 55 0.11 37.41 2.15
CA GLY A 55 0.50 38.69 2.70
C GLY A 55 0.00 38.98 4.12
N ARG A 56 -0.80 38.10 4.73
CA ARG A 56 -1.24 38.22 6.13
C ARG A 56 -0.31 37.46 7.04
N LEU A 57 -0.12 37.99 8.26
CA LEU A 57 0.68 37.36 9.30
C LEU A 57 -0.24 36.78 10.38
N TYR A 58 0.03 35.53 10.73
CA TYR A 58 -0.59 34.78 11.80
C TYR A 58 0.52 34.29 12.74
N TRP A 59 0.27 34.26 14.03
CA TRP A 59 1.26 33.80 15.00
C TRP A 59 0.61 33.16 16.22
N LYS A 60 1.32 32.19 16.82
CA LYS A 60 1.01 31.63 18.14
C LYS A 60 2.29 31.40 18.92
N ILE A 61 2.21 31.66 20.23
CA ILE A 61 3.26 31.34 21.19
C ILE A 61 2.62 30.54 22.31
N ALA A 62 3.25 29.49 22.75
CA ALA A 62 2.80 28.71 23.90
C ALA A 62 3.96 28.36 24.82
N LEU A 63 3.69 28.41 26.12
CA LEU A 63 4.57 27.85 27.14
C LEU A 63 4.38 26.33 27.13
N ARG A 64 5.48 25.61 27.12
CA ARG A 64 5.46 24.14 27.16
C ARG A 64 5.22 23.69 28.61
N PRO A 65 4.19 22.85 28.88
CA PRO A 65 4.00 22.24 30.17
C PRO A 65 5.21 21.43 30.62
N GLN A 66 5.53 21.42 31.89
CA GLN A 66 6.63 20.61 32.43
C GLN A 66 6.36 19.12 32.19
N GLY A 67 7.34 18.42 31.62
CA GLY A 67 7.22 16.99 31.28
C GLY A 67 6.48 16.70 29.97
N ALA A 68 5.96 17.72 29.27
CA ALA A 68 5.34 17.50 27.96
C ALA A 68 6.39 17.21 26.88
N ASP A 69 6.04 16.34 25.92
CA ASP A 69 6.85 16.05 24.76
C ASP A 69 7.03 17.32 23.90
N PRO A 70 8.27 17.79 23.73
CA PRO A 70 8.54 19.01 22.99
C PRO A 70 8.13 18.98 21.51
N GLU A 71 8.33 17.87 20.86
CA GLU A 71 7.98 17.72 19.44
C GLU A 71 6.46 17.72 19.24
N TYR A 72 5.75 17.00 20.10
CA TYR A 72 4.29 16.98 20.07
C TYR A 72 3.68 18.37 20.34
N THR A 73 4.16 19.11 21.34
CA THR A 73 3.61 20.44 21.68
C THR A 73 3.82 21.44 20.54
N LEU A 74 5.00 21.42 19.93
CA LEU A 74 5.27 22.25 18.76
C LEU A 74 4.39 21.88 17.56
N CYS A 75 4.26 20.58 17.24
CA CYS A 75 3.40 20.12 16.16
C CYS A 75 1.93 20.45 16.40
N ARG A 76 1.45 20.34 17.65
CA ARG A 76 0.07 20.70 18.01
C ARG A 76 -0.19 22.20 17.85
N LEU A 77 0.74 23.04 18.28
CA LEU A 77 0.65 24.49 18.11
C LEU A 77 0.64 24.87 16.62
N LEU A 78 1.54 24.25 15.84
CA LEU A 78 1.65 24.42 14.38
C LEU A 78 0.35 24.01 13.68
N TYR A 79 -0.14 22.81 13.95
CA TYR A 79 -1.39 22.28 13.37
C TYR A 79 -2.57 23.22 13.65
N THR A 80 -2.69 23.70 14.91
CA THR A 80 -3.78 24.58 15.30
C THR A 80 -3.73 25.90 14.54
N LEU A 81 -2.55 26.55 14.45
CA LEU A 81 -2.42 27.81 13.72
C LEU A 81 -2.70 27.66 12.23
N LEU A 82 -2.15 26.58 11.61
CA LEU A 82 -2.36 26.34 10.19
C LEU A 82 -3.82 26.05 9.88
N GLY A 83 -4.50 25.27 10.71
CA GLY A 83 -5.94 24.98 10.55
C GLY A 83 -6.79 26.27 10.64
N GLU A 84 -6.53 27.14 11.63
CA GLU A 84 -7.22 28.43 11.77
C GLU A 84 -6.96 29.37 10.57
N ALA A 85 -5.70 29.43 10.10
CA ALA A 85 -5.33 30.35 9.03
C ALA A 85 -5.80 29.90 7.65
N THR A 86 -5.87 28.59 7.39
CA THR A 86 -6.27 28.02 6.10
C THR A 86 -7.75 27.66 6.03
N GLY A 87 -8.43 27.56 7.18
CA GLY A 87 -9.78 27.00 7.27
C GLY A 87 -9.86 25.50 6.94
N SER A 88 -8.72 24.80 6.88
CA SER A 88 -8.60 23.39 6.53
C SER A 88 -8.42 22.52 7.76
N THR A 89 -9.08 21.38 7.77
CA THR A 89 -8.90 20.36 8.82
C THR A 89 -8.55 19.04 8.16
N PRO A 90 -7.25 18.66 8.09
CA PRO A 90 -6.85 17.37 7.57
C PRO A 90 -7.59 16.21 8.27
N PRO A 91 -8.25 15.30 7.56
CA PRO A 91 -9.15 14.30 8.19
C PRO A 91 -8.44 13.35 9.16
N TRP A 92 -7.15 13.08 8.93
CA TRP A 92 -6.31 12.29 9.83
C TRP A 92 -5.56 13.14 10.87
N GLY A 93 -5.95 14.42 11.01
CA GLY A 93 -5.32 15.34 11.96
C GLY A 93 -3.81 15.42 11.77
N MET A 94 -3.08 15.41 12.86
CA MET A 94 -1.60 15.42 12.89
C MET A 94 -0.96 14.07 12.64
N MET A 95 -1.73 13.01 12.36
CA MET A 95 -1.17 11.68 12.16
C MET A 95 -0.33 11.61 10.89
N THR A 96 0.99 11.44 11.03
CA THR A 96 1.94 11.25 9.95
C THR A 96 2.18 9.78 9.60
N GLY A 97 1.78 8.87 10.49
CA GLY A 97 1.93 7.42 10.34
C GLY A 97 1.11 6.85 9.19
N VAL A 98 1.64 5.77 8.58
CA VAL A 98 1.04 5.14 7.40
C VAL A 98 0.02 4.05 7.70
N ARG A 99 -0.11 3.63 8.98
CA ARG A 99 -0.96 2.48 9.41
C ARG A 99 -1.81 2.82 10.63
N PRO A 100 -2.90 3.58 10.46
CA PRO A 100 -3.77 3.96 11.59
C PRO A 100 -4.35 2.76 12.34
N VAL A 101 -4.78 1.72 11.61
CA VAL A 101 -5.39 0.51 12.18
C VAL A 101 -4.43 -0.22 13.13
N ARG A 102 -3.15 -0.27 12.78
CA ARG A 102 -2.12 -0.88 13.63
C ARG A 102 -2.00 -0.19 15.00
N ILE A 103 -2.21 1.12 15.08
CA ILE A 103 -2.20 1.83 16.37
C ILE A 103 -3.26 1.26 17.31
N ILE A 104 -4.46 0.96 16.78
CA ILE A 104 -5.55 0.36 17.55
C ILE A 104 -5.17 -1.03 18.04
N HIS A 105 -4.68 -1.89 17.13
CA HIS A 105 -4.22 -3.24 17.51
C HIS A 105 -3.12 -3.19 18.57
N ASP A 106 -2.18 -2.29 18.42
CA ASP A 106 -1.08 -2.11 19.35
C ASP A 106 -1.54 -1.62 20.72
N MET A 107 -2.46 -0.67 20.77
CA MET A 107 -3.01 -0.18 22.03
C MET A 107 -3.83 -1.26 22.75
N ARG A 108 -4.67 -2.01 22.02
CA ARG A 108 -5.43 -3.15 22.57
C ARG A 108 -4.50 -4.23 23.11
N ALA A 109 -3.44 -4.57 22.40
CA ALA A 109 -2.46 -5.56 22.84
C ALA A 109 -1.70 -5.14 24.13
N ASN A 110 -1.63 -3.83 24.42
CA ASN A 110 -1.08 -3.30 25.67
C ASN A 110 -2.14 -3.04 26.76
N GLY A 111 -3.38 -3.50 26.57
CA GLY A 111 -4.45 -3.41 27.56
C GLY A 111 -5.14 -2.03 27.63
N ALA A 112 -4.98 -1.18 26.60
CA ALA A 112 -5.69 0.10 26.54
C ALA A 112 -7.21 -0.11 26.38
N THR A 113 -7.98 0.73 27.05
CA THR A 113 -9.44 0.78 26.92
C THR A 113 -9.85 1.45 25.60
N GLU A 114 -11.09 1.22 25.17
CA GLU A 114 -11.64 1.88 23.98
C GLU A 114 -11.67 3.42 24.12
N ASP A 115 -11.89 3.94 25.34
CA ASP A 115 -11.85 5.38 25.62
C ASP A 115 -10.43 5.97 25.45
N GLU A 116 -9.40 5.25 25.89
CA GLU A 116 -8.01 5.67 25.67
C GLU A 116 -7.63 5.63 24.19
N ILE A 117 -8.09 4.62 23.43
CA ILE A 117 -7.90 4.55 21.99
C ILE A 117 -8.61 5.73 21.31
N ARG A 118 -9.85 6.00 21.69
CA ARG A 118 -10.63 7.14 21.19
C ARG A 118 -9.91 8.47 21.47
N ALA A 119 -9.47 8.71 22.70
CA ALA A 119 -8.73 9.89 23.08
C ALA A 119 -7.41 10.04 22.29
N ARG A 120 -6.71 8.91 22.03
CA ARG A 120 -5.50 8.93 21.20
C ARG A 120 -5.76 9.43 19.79
N PHE A 121 -6.87 9.03 19.17
CA PHE A 121 -7.22 9.46 17.81
C PHE A 121 -7.81 10.88 17.77
N LEU A 122 -8.81 11.17 18.59
CA LEU A 122 -9.57 12.41 18.52
C LEU A 122 -8.84 13.58 19.19
N ASP A 123 -8.31 13.37 20.40
CA ASP A 123 -7.72 14.45 21.18
C ASP A 123 -6.23 14.63 20.87
N HIS A 124 -5.46 13.52 20.82
CA HIS A 124 -4.02 13.60 20.59
C HIS A 124 -3.69 13.85 19.13
N PHE A 125 -4.22 13.05 18.19
CA PHE A 125 -3.95 13.23 16.76
C PHE A 125 -4.87 14.26 16.10
N ALA A 126 -5.97 14.63 16.69
CA ALA A 126 -7.02 15.48 16.10
C ALA A 126 -7.62 14.88 14.81
N CYS A 127 -7.73 13.55 14.72
CA CYS A 127 -8.44 12.89 13.65
C CYS A 127 -9.93 13.20 13.70
N THR A 128 -10.61 13.19 12.56
CA THR A 128 -12.07 13.31 12.57
C THR A 128 -12.74 12.05 13.12
N PRO A 129 -13.96 12.15 13.70
CA PRO A 129 -14.71 11.00 14.21
C PRO A 129 -14.94 9.93 13.15
N GLU A 130 -15.15 10.32 11.89
CA GLU A 130 -15.40 9.41 10.76
C GLU A 130 -14.13 8.58 10.44
N LYS A 131 -12.95 9.19 10.48
CA LYS A 131 -11.69 8.48 10.24
C LYS A 131 -11.34 7.57 11.40
N PHE A 132 -11.65 7.96 12.63
CA PHE A 132 -11.53 7.07 13.78
C PHE A 132 -12.49 5.86 13.65
N ALA A 133 -13.76 6.09 13.34
CA ALA A 133 -14.75 5.02 13.16
C ALA A 133 -14.34 4.06 12.04
N LEU A 134 -13.82 4.57 10.92
CA LEU A 134 -13.27 3.75 9.83
C LEU A 134 -12.12 2.86 10.32
N ALA A 135 -11.13 3.43 11.01
CA ALA A 135 -9.98 2.66 11.50
C ALA A 135 -10.41 1.61 12.54
N LEU A 136 -11.35 1.97 13.44
CA LEU A 136 -11.88 1.08 14.46
C LEU A 136 -12.64 -0.11 13.84
N GLY A 137 -13.54 0.17 12.89
CA GLY A 137 -14.30 -0.88 12.20
C GLY A 137 -13.41 -1.86 11.44
N ILE A 138 -12.33 -1.38 10.82
CA ILE A 138 -11.32 -2.24 10.17
C ILE A 138 -10.58 -3.08 11.23
N ALA A 139 -10.18 -2.47 12.35
CA ALA A 139 -9.49 -3.21 13.42
C ALA A 139 -10.36 -4.33 14.01
N ASP A 140 -11.67 -4.08 14.19
CA ASP A 140 -12.61 -5.07 14.68
C ASP A 140 -12.77 -6.24 13.70
N LEU A 141 -12.87 -5.96 12.41
CA LEU A 141 -12.94 -6.97 11.36
C LEU A 141 -11.66 -7.80 11.27
N GLN A 142 -10.50 -7.17 11.39
CA GLN A 142 -9.20 -7.86 11.31
C GLN A 142 -8.88 -8.69 12.55
N LYS A 143 -9.43 -8.34 13.72
CA LYS A 143 -9.08 -9.00 14.99
C LYS A 143 -9.16 -10.53 14.94
N PRO A 144 -10.24 -11.18 14.50
CA PRO A 144 -10.30 -12.64 14.44
C PRO A 144 -9.26 -13.25 13.50
N VAL A 145 -8.94 -12.59 12.38
CA VAL A 145 -7.91 -13.04 11.44
C VAL A 145 -6.53 -12.99 12.08
N LEU A 146 -6.23 -11.91 12.80
CA LEU A 146 -4.94 -11.70 13.46
C LEU A 146 -4.77 -12.61 14.69
N ASP A 147 -5.85 -12.88 15.42
CA ASP A 147 -5.82 -13.77 16.59
C ASP A 147 -5.65 -15.26 16.20
N ALA A 148 -6.07 -15.63 14.99
CA ALA A 148 -5.91 -16.98 14.45
C ALA A 148 -4.52 -17.24 13.83
N ALA A 149 -3.70 -16.19 13.60
CA ALA A 149 -2.40 -16.35 12.98
C ALA A 149 -1.39 -17.01 13.93
N ASP A 150 -0.76 -18.10 13.46
CA ASP A 150 0.33 -18.76 14.19
C ASP A 150 1.66 -17.98 14.01
N PRO A 151 2.53 -17.90 15.04
CA PRO A 151 3.83 -17.26 14.94
C PRO A 151 4.74 -17.77 13.81
N MET A 152 4.54 -19.03 13.39
CA MET A 152 5.30 -19.63 12.29
C MET A 152 4.59 -19.55 10.93
N ASP A 153 3.42 -18.92 10.87
CA ASP A 153 2.72 -18.67 9.61
C ASP A 153 3.47 -17.62 8.77
N CYS A 154 3.50 -17.86 7.46
CA CYS A 154 4.15 -16.97 6.52
C CYS A 154 3.36 -16.86 5.21
N SER A 155 3.72 -15.87 4.41
CA SER A 155 3.19 -15.63 3.07
C SER A 155 4.30 -15.71 2.04
N VAL A 156 3.99 -16.15 0.82
CA VAL A 156 4.91 -16.09 -0.32
C VAL A 156 4.42 -15.05 -1.31
N TYR A 157 5.34 -14.22 -1.80
CA TYR A 157 5.10 -13.26 -2.88
C TYR A 157 5.99 -13.57 -4.08
N ALA A 158 5.41 -13.66 -5.27
CA ALA A 158 6.14 -13.83 -6.52
C ALA A 158 5.92 -12.61 -7.42
N GLY A 159 6.99 -11.84 -7.67
CA GLY A 159 6.94 -10.63 -8.49
C GLY A 159 7.21 -10.86 -9.96
N ILE A 160 6.33 -10.37 -10.84
CA ILE A 160 6.52 -10.34 -12.29
C ILE A 160 6.79 -8.89 -12.72
N PRO A 161 8.02 -8.52 -13.07
CA PRO A 161 8.40 -7.13 -13.35
C PRO A 161 8.17 -6.74 -14.82
N PHE A 162 7.10 -7.24 -15.42
CA PHE A 162 6.75 -6.98 -16.81
C PHE A 162 5.32 -6.43 -16.92
N CYS A 163 5.12 -5.50 -17.86
CA CYS A 163 3.82 -4.91 -18.17
C CYS A 163 3.66 -4.75 -19.69
N PRO A 164 2.43 -4.73 -20.24
CA PRO A 164 2.22 -4.42 -21.67
C PRO A 164 2.61 -2.98 -22.01
N THR A 165 2.29 -2.02 -21.13
CA THR A 165 2.68 -0.60 -21.20
C THR A 165 2.97 -0.05 -19.81
N ARG A 166 3.69 1.08 -19.71
CA ARG A 166 3.94 1.75 -18.44
C ARG A 166 2.87 2.84 -18.22
N CYS A 167 2.08 2.68 -17.17
CA CYS A 167 1.12 3.71 -16.75
C CYS A 167 1.85 4.92 -16.17
N SER A 168 1.35 6.15 -16.45
CA SER A 168 2.01 7.40 -16.06
C SER A 168 2.15 7.59 -14.54
N TYR A 169 1.20 7.08 -13.76
CA TYR A 169 1.20 7.15 -12.29
C TYR A 169 2.05 6.07 -11.61
N CYS A 170 2.41 4.99 -12.34
CA CYS A 170 3.01 3.81 -11.74
C CYS A 170 4.48 4.03 -11.37
N SER A 171 4.82 3.70 -10.13
CA SER A 171 6.18 3.76 -9.60
C SER A 171 6.87 2.40 -9.49
N PHE A 172 6.19 1.31 -9.81
CA PHE A 172 6.80 -0.01 -9.81
C PHE A 172 7.88 -0.13 -10.88
N VAL A 173 8.96 -0.83 -10.53
CA VAL A 173 10.03 -1.13 -11.49
C VAL A 173 9.53 -2.25 -12.39
N SER A 174 8.98 -1.88 -13.53
CA SER A 174 8.56 -2.83 -14.55
C SER A 174 9.16 -2.45 -15.91
N ARG A 175 9.36 -3.46 -16.77
CA ARG A 175 9.74 -3.30 -18.17
C ARG A 175 8.58 -3.61 -19.08
N THR A 176 8.46 -2.87 -20.17
CA THR A 176 7.39 -3.12 -21.13
C THR A 176 7.80 -4.24 -22.09
N VAL A 177 6.94 -5.25 -22.22
CA VAL A 177 7.16 -6.38 -23.16
C VAL A 177 7.01 -6.00 -24.65
N GLY A 178 6.72 -4.73 -24.93
CA GLY A 178 6.61 -4.20 -26.29
C GLY A 178 7.94 -4.24 -27.08
N ASP A 179 9.09 -4.10 -26.40
CA ASP A 179 10.39 -4.14 -27.06
C ASP A 179 10.99 -5.57 -27.12
N LYS A 180 11.80 -5.83 -28.17
CA LYS A 180 12.40 -7.15 -28.43
C LYS A 180 13.39 -7.56 -27.33
N ALA A 181 14.16 -6.63 -26.79
CA ALA A 181 15.16 -6.92 -25.76
C ALA A 181 14.49 -7.34 -24.46
N THR A 182 13.42 -6.66 -24.04
CA THR A 182 12.63 -7.05 -22.87
C THR A 182 11.97 -8.42 -23.07
N ARG A 183 11.39 -8.69 -24.25
CA ARG A 183 10.79 -10.02 -24.52
C ARG A 183 11.79 -11.16 -24.40
N ALA A 184 13.04 -10.94 -24.80
CA ALA A 184 14.10 -11.95 -24.67
C ALA A 184 14.47 -12.28 -23.22
N LEU A 185 14.19 -11.37 -22.27
CA LEU A 185 14.44 -11.59 -20.85
C LEU A 185 13.33 -12.40 -20.15
N VAL A 186 12.12 -12.47 -20.72
CA VAL A 186 10.96 -13.04 -20.02
C VAL A 186 11.16 -14.52 -19.71
N GLN A 187 11.59 -15.32 -20.69
CA GLN A 187 11.78 -16.76 -20.45
C GLN A 187 12.90 -17.05 -19.45
N PRO A 188 14.12 -16.50 -19.58
CA PRO A 188 15.16 -16.67 -18.55
C PRO A 188 14.71 -16.19 -17.16
N TYR A 189 13.88 -15.15 -17.10
CA TYR A 189 13.33 -14.66 -15.84
C TYR A 189 12.39 -15.68 -15.20
N VAL A 190 11.45 -16.26 -15.97
CA VAL A 190 10.51 -17.28 -15.47
C VAL A 190 11.26 -18.52 -14.97
N ASP A 191 12.31 -18.94 -15.69
CA ASP A 191 13.13 -20.08 -15.26
C ASP A 191 13.83 -19.81 -13.92
N LYS A 192 14.41 -18.61 -13.74
CA LYS A 192 15.02 -18.20 -12.47
C LYS A 192 14.00 -18.04 -11.34
N LEU A 193 12.81 -17.50 -11.65
CA LEU A 193 11.74 -17.36 -10.67
C LEU A 193 11.27 -18.73 -10.16
N CYS A 194 11.10 -19.71 -11.03
CA CYS A 194 10.80 -21.08 -10.64
C CYS A 194 11.87 -21.66 -9.71
N ALA A 195 13.16 -21.49 -10.06
CA ALA A 195 14.26 -21.96 -9.22
C ALA A 195 14.30 -21.25 -7.84
N GLU A 196 14.02 -19.93 -7.79
CA GLU A 196 13.95 -19.19 -6.53
C GLU A 196 12.77 -19.66 -5.66
N LEU A 197 11.61 -19.94 -6.26
CA LEU A 197 10.44 -20.45 -5.54
C LEU A 197 10.72 -21.84 -4.92
N THR A 198 11.45 -22.71 -5.62
CA THR A 198 11.92 -23.98 -5.05
C THR A 198 12.81 -23.74 -3.82
N ALA A 199 13.80 -22.86 -3.93
CA ALA A 199 14.68 -22.52 -2.80
C ALA A 199 13.91 -21.89 -1.61
N ILE A 200 12.90 -21.08 -1.89
CA ILE A 200 12.00 -20.52 -0.86
C ILE A 200 11.22 -21.63 -0.14
N ARG A 201 10.69 -22.60 -0.90
CA ARG A 201 9.97 -23.73 -0.29
C ARG A 201 10.88 -24.52 0.63
N GLU A 202 12.08 -24.89 0.15
CA GLU A 202 13.07 -25.60 0.97
C GLU A 202 13.49 -24.83 2.22
N THR A 203 13.67 -23.49 2.09
CA THR A 203 13.99 -22.63 3.24
C THR A 203 12.84 -22.59 4.23
N ALA A 204 11.60 -22.48 3.76
CA ALA A 204 10.43 -22.51 4.63
C ALA A 204 10.34 -23.84 5.40
N ASP A 205 10.61 -24.98 4.74
CA ASP A 205 10.62 -26.31 5.38
C ASP A 205 11.70 -26.42 6.44
N ARG A 206 12.93 -25.98 6.13
CA ARG A 206 14.04 -25.98 7.11
C ARG A 206 13.79 -25.08 8.32
N CYS A 207 13.05 -23.99 8.13
CA CYS A 207 12.67 -23.08 9.23
C CYS A 207 11.37 -23.49 9.95
N GLY A 208 10.68 -24.53 9.51
CA GLY A 208 9.38 -24.94 10.07
C GLY A 208 8.24 -23.92 9.83
N LEU A 209 8.30 -23.17 8.73
CA LEU A 209 7.31 -22.16 8.39
C LEU A 209 6.10 -22.76 7.71
N HIS A 210 4.92 -22.28 8.07
CA HIS A 210 3.64 -22.66 7.49
C HIS A 210 3.19 -21.62 6.46
N ILE A 211 3.25 -21.97 5.18
CA ILE A 211 2.84 -21.05 4.12
C ILE A 211 1.30 -21.03 4.07
N ARG A 212 0.70 -19.88 4.41
CA ARG A 212 -0.76 -19.68 4.46
C ARG A 212 -1.29 -18.95 3.24
N THR A 213 -0.54 -18.01 2.68
CA THR A 213 -0.96 -17.28 1.49
C THR A 213 0.12 -17.24 0.43
N PHE A 214 -0.30 -17.28 -0.83
CA PHE A 214 0.57 -17.12 -1.99
C PHE A 214 0.03 -16.02 -2.90
N TYR A 215 0.87 -15.05 -3.27
CA TYR A 215 0.47 -13.89 -4.06
C TYR A 215 1.40 -13.69 -5.25
N ILE A 216 0.86 -13.73 -6.47
CA ILE A 216 1.58 -13.40 -7.70
C ILE A 216 1.17 -12.02 -8.16
N GLY A 217 2.10 -11.07 -8.14
CA GLY A 217 1.83 -9.68 -8.48
C GLY A 217 3.03 -8.98 -9.12
N GLY A 218 3.12 -7.66 -8.92
CA GLY A 218 4.24 -6.84 -9.38
C GLY A 218 3.89 -5.87 -10.48
N GLY A 219 4.36 -6.11 -11.71
CA GLY A 219 3.93 -5.38 -12.89
C GLY A 219 2.57 -5.89 -13.36
N THR A 220 2.57 -6.98 -14.12
CA THR A 220 1.35 -7.64 -14.57
C THR A 220 1.67 -9.11 -14.87
N PRO A 221 1.29 -10.05 -14.02
CA PRO A 221 1.56 -11.50 -14.23
C PRO A 221 1.06 -12.04 -15.57
N THR A 222 -0.09 -11.57 -16.03
CA THR A 222 -0.67 -11.95 -17.31
C THR A 222 0.03 -11.33 -18.53
N SER A 223 1.08 -10.50 -18.33
CA SER A 223 2.00 -10.10 -19.41
C SER A 223 2.89 -11.26 -19.93
N LEU A 224 2.99 -12.34 -19.16
CA LEU A 224 3.57 -13.61 -19.61
C LEU A 224 2.70 -14.22 -20.73
N SER A 225 3.31 -14.95 -21.66
CA SER A 225 2.54 -15.78 -22.59
C SER A 225 1.79 -16.88 -21.85
N ALA A 226 0.76 -17.47 -22.46
CA ALA A 226 0.01 -18.58 -21.86
C ALA A 226 0.94 -19.73 -21.45
N ALA A 227 1.90 -20.10 -22.30
CA ALA A 227 2.87 -21.15 -22.00
C ALA A 227 3.80 -20.80 -20.82
N GLN A 228 4.28 -19.56 -20.72
CA GLN A 228 5.12 -19.11 -19.60
C GLN A 228 4.33 -19.03 -18.29
N LEU A 229 3.09 -18.55 -18.35
CA LEU A 229 2.19 -18.52 -17.20
C LEU A 229 1.88 -19.95 -16.73
N GLU A 230 1.59 -20.87 -17.65
CA GLU A 230 1.35 -22.27 -17.32
C GLU A 230 2.60 -22.95 -16.74
N GLN A 231 3.79 -22.68 -17.28
CA GLN A 231 5.06 -23.16 -16.71
C GLN A 231 5.20 -22.70 -15.24
N LEU A 232 5.02 -21.41 -14.97
CA LEU A 232 5.14 -20.86 -13.62
C LEU A 232 4.10 -21.46 -12.67
N MET A 233 2.83 -21.48 -13.06
CA MET A 233 1.75 -21.97 -12.21
C MET A 233 1.82 -23.49 -11.99
N SER A 234 2.22 -24.26 -13.01
CA SER A 234 2.49 -25.69 -12.86
C SER A 234 3.66 -25.96 -11.91
N HIS A 235 4.72 -25.14 -11.99
CA HIS A 235 5.86 -25.25 -11.06
C HIS A 235 5.43 -24.95 -9.61
N ILE A 236 4.65 -23.90 -9.40
CA ILE A 236 4.10 -23.56 -8.07
C ILE A 236 3.26 -24.73 -7.53
N ALA A 237 2.36 -25.29 -8.35
CA ALA A 237 1.51 -26.41 -7.93
C ALA A 237 2.27 -27.69 -7.58
N LYS A 238 3.47 -27.90 -8.18
CA LYS A 238 4.35 -29.02 -7.84
C LYS A 238 5.21 -28.77 -6.60
N THR A 239 5.53 -27.51 -6.34
CA THR A 239 6.48 -27.12 -5.29
C THR A 239 5.77 -26.82 -3.96
N PHE A 240 4.56 -26.29 -4.00
CA PHE A 240 3.81 -25.89 -2.83
C PHE A 240 2.54 -26.75 -2.68
N ASP A 241 2.19 -27.07 -1.44
CA ASP A 241 0.92 -27.72 -1.12
C ASP A 241 -0.20 -26.68 -1.15
N LEU A 242 -0.80 -26.50 -2.33
CA LEU A 242 -1.84 -25.50 -2.55
C LEU A 242 -3.12 -25.78 -1.73
N ALA A 243 -3.34 -27.01 -1.29
CA ALA A 243 -4.50 -27.36 -0.48
C ALA A 243 -4.40 -26.83 0.97
N LYS A 244 -3.19 -26.49 1.42
CA LYS A 244 -2.92 -25.87 2.73
C LYS A 244 -2.97 -24.36 2.73
N LEU A 245 -3.10 -23.73 1.54
CA LEU A 245 -3.19 -22.28 1.45
C LEU A 245 -4.60 -21.83 1.81
N ASP A 246 -4.68 -20.80 2.64
CA ASP A 246 -5.94 -20.09 2.89
C ASP A 246 -6.31 -19.18 1.71
N GLU A 247 -5.28 -18.65 1.02
CA GLU A 247 -5.46 -17.76 -0.13
C GLU A 247 -4.36 -17.94 -1.16
N TYR A 248 -4.75 -18.05 -2.44
CA TYR A 248 -3.84 -18.00 -3.58
C TYR A 248 -4.33 -16.94 -4.56
N THR A 249 -3.65 -15.80 -4.59
CA THR A 249 -4.00 -14.63 -5.40
C THR A 249 -3.10 -14.50 -6.63
N VAL A 250 -3.70 -14.18 -7.80
CA VAL A 250 -3.00 -13.83 -9.02
C VAL A 250 -3.54 -12.51 -9.57
N GLU A 251 -2.65 -11.52 -9.78
CA GLU A 251 -3.03 -10.28 -10.45
C GLU A 251 -3.19 -10.48 -11.96
N ALA A 252 -4.43 -10.46 -12.44
CA ALA A 252 -4.80 -10.42 -13.84
C ALA A 252 -5.24 -8.99 -14.25
N GLY A 253 -4.53 -7.99 -13.71
CA GLY A 253 -4.97 -6.61 -13.59
C GLY A 253 -5.08 -5.80 -14.90
N ARG A 254 -4.73 -6.36 -16.05
CA ARG A 254 -4.69 -5.67 -17.34
C ARG A 254 -5.48 -6.43 -18.40
N PRO A 255 -6.68 -5.96 -18.80
CA PRO A 255 -7.49 -6.57 -19.85
C PRO A 255 -6.75 -6.72 -21.17
N ASP A 256 -5.90 -5.76 -21.55
CA ASP A 256 -5.12 -5.77 -22.79
C ASP A 256 -4.04 -6.87 -22.88
N CYS A 257 -3.85 -7.66 -21.83
CA CYS A 257 -2.96 -8.84 -21.83
C CYS A 257 -3.53 -10.05 -21.06
N THR A 258 -4.80 -10.00 -20.68
CA THR A 258 -5.50 -11.07 -19.96
C THR A 258 -6.60 -11.64 -20.86
N ASP A 259 -6.37 -12.82 -21.41
CA ASP A 259 -7.32 -13.52 -22.27
C ASP A 259 -7.96 -14.73 -21.57
N ALA A 260 -8.96 -15.34 -22.22
CA ALA A 260 -9.69 -16.46 -21.66
C ALA A 260 -8.80 -17.72 -21.44
N GLU A 261 -7.73 -17.88 -22.21
CA GLU A 261 -6.78 -19.00 -22.04
C GLU A 261 -6.01 -18.84 -20.73
N LYS A 262 -5.44 -17.65 -20.48
CA LYS A 262 -4.71 -17.35 -19.24
C LYS A 262 -5.61 -17.43 -18.01
N LEU A 263 -6.86 -16.93 -18.10
CA LEU A 263 -7.84 -17.06 -17.02
C LEU A 263 -8.13 -18.53 -16.69
N ARG A 264 -8.27 -19.40 -17.70
CA ARG A 264 -8.44 -20.85 -17.48
C ARG A 264 -7.19 -21.49 -16.88
N ILE A 265 -5.98 -21.10 -17.29
CA ILE A 265 -4.74 -21.55 -16.68
C ILE A 265 -4.69 -21.17 -15.20
N ILE A 266 -4.96 -19.92 -14.87
CA ILE A 266 -4.98 -19.44 -13.48
C ILE A 266 -5.98 -20.26 -12.64
N LYS A 267 -7.17 -20.52 -13.17
CA LYS A 267 -8.18 -21.35 -12.50
C LYS A 267 -7.76 -22.80 -12.36
N LYS A 268 -7.21 -23.41 -13.42
CA LYS A 268 -6.71 -24.80 -13.46
C LYS A 268 -5.71 -25.08 -12.34
N TYR A 269 -4.83 -24.13 -12.05
CA TYR A 269 -3.78 -24.28 -11.03
C TYR A 269 -4.19 -23.74 -9.65
N GLY A 270 -5.47 -23.59 -9.38
CA GLY A 270 -6.02 -23.44 -8.04
C GLY A 270 -6.01 -22.04 -7.45
N ALA A 271 -5.80 -20.99 -8.25
CA ALA A 271 -5.94 -19.62 -7.73
C ALA A 271 -7.35 -19.42 -7.16
N THR A 272 -7.41 -19.01 -5.89
CA THR A 272 -8.66 -18.78 -5.17
C THR A 272 -9.17 -17.36 -5.40
N ARG A 273 -8.27 -16.41 -5.69
CA ARG A 273 -8.55 -15.00 -5.90
C ARG A 273 -7.78 -14.46 -7.11
N ILE A 274 -8.41 -13.60 -7.89
CA ILE A 274 -7.73 -12.82 -8.95
C ILE A 274 -8.07 -11.35 -8.81
N SER A 275 -7.30 -10.47 -9.48
CA SER A 275 -7.71 -9.07 -9.64
C SER A 275 -7.80 -8.68 -11.10
N ILE A 276 -8.84 -7.90 -11.45
CA ILE A 276 -9.01 -7.23 -12.74
C ILE A 276 -9.15 -5.75 -12.43
N ASN A 277 -8.14 -4.94 -12.81
CA ASN A 277 -7.96 -3.60 -12.28
C ASN A 277 -8.33 -2.51 -13.31
N PRO A 278 -9.56 -2.00 -13.31
CA PRO A 278 -9.97 -0.93 -14.21
C PRO A 278 -9.18 0.35 -13.99
N GLN A 279 -8.94 0.73 -12.75
CA GLN A 279 -8.47 2.02 -12.25
C GLN A 279 -9.52 3.14 -12.41
N THR A 280 -10.23 3.17 -13.51
CA THR A 280 -11.37 4.01 -13.88
C THR A 280 -12.13 3.34 -15.02
N PHE A 281 -13.40 3.69 -15.22
CA PHE A 281 -14.20 3.31 -16.39
C PHE A 281 -14.35 4.45 -17.39
N SER A 282 -13.58 5.54 -17.24
CA SER A 282 -13.51 6.63 -18.23
C SER A 282 -12.45 6.33 -19.28
N ASP A 283 -12.83 6.10 -20.53
CA ASP A 283 -11.91 5.85 -21.65
C ASP A 283 -10.91 7.00 -21.83
N GLN A 284 -11.36 8.24 -21.64
CA GLN A 284 -10.49 9.41 -21.74
C GLN A 284 -9.40 9.39 -20.65
N VAL A 285 -9.77 9.06 -19.41
CA VAL A 285 -8.82 8.98 -18.29
C VAL A 285 -7.88 7.79 -18.48
N LEU A 286 -8.36 6.63 -18.97
CA LEU A 286 -7.53 5.49 -19.33
C LEU A 286 -6.44 5.86 -20.35
N GLN A 287 -6.78 6.61 -21.38
CA GLN A 287 -5.81 7.12 -22.37
C GLN A 287 -4.80 8.08 -21.73
N ASN A 288 -5.26 9.01 -20.89
CA ASN A 288 -4.40 9.99 -20.19
C ASN A 288 -3.35 9.32 -19.31
N ILE A 289 -3.68 8.18 -18.69
CA ILE A 289 -2.76 7.41 -17.83
C ILE A 289 -1.94 6.36 -18.58
N GLY A 290 -2.06 6.27 -19.92
CA GLY A 290 -1.28 5.37 -20.78
C GLY A 290 -1.77 3.92 -20.80
N ARG A 291 -3.05 3.68 -20.49
CA ARG A 291 -3.70 2.38 -20.68
C ARG A 291 -4.32 2.29 -22.09
N ARG A 292 -4.19 1.12 -22.71
CA ARG A 292 -4.64 0.91 -24.10
C ARG A 292 -5.99 0.22 -24.23
N HIS A 293 -6.57 -0.23 -23.12
CA HIS A 293 -7.88 -0.86 -23.08
C HIS A 293 -8.98 0.19 -22.77
N THR A 294 -10.20 -0.17 -23.10
CA THR A 294 -11.42 0.60 -22.87
C THR A 294 -12.19 0.09 -21.65
N ALA A 295 -13.22 0.81 -21.24
CA ALA A 295 -14.18 0.36 -20.23
C ALA A 295 -14.88 -0.94 -20.65
N GLN A 296 -15.18 -1.11 -21.95
CA GLN A 296 -15.79 -2.33 -22.46
C GLN A 296 -14.85 -3.53 -22.33
N ASP A 297 -13.55 -3.36 -22.63
CA ASP A 297 -12.56 -4.45 -22.46
C ASP A 297 -12.48 -4.94 -21.01
N ILE A 298 -12.68 -4.04 -20.03
CA ILE A 298 -12.73 -4.41 -18.60
C ILE A 298 -13.95 -5.28 -18.33
N ILE A 299 -15.13 -4.89 -18.84
CA ILE A 299 -16.39 -5.63 -18.68
C ILE A 299 -16.25 -7.02 -19.30
N ASP A 300 -15.72 -7.10 -20.50
CA ASP A 300 -15.54 -8.36 -21.25
C ASP A 300 -14.53 -9.29 -20.54
N CYS A 301 -13.43 -8.73 -20.03
CA CYS A 301 -12.44 -9.48 -19.26
C CYS A 301 -13.05 -10.02 -17.94
N PHE A 302 -13.86 -9.21 -17.25
CA PHE A 302 -14.58 -9.64 -16.04
C PHE A 302 -15.56 -10.78 -16.35
N ALA A 303 -16.34 -10.67 -17.42
CA ALA A 303 -17.25 -11.72 -17.86
C ALA A 303 -16.50 -13.01 -18.23
N ALA A 304 -15.34 -12.89 -18.93
CA ALA A 304 -14.48 -14.03 -19.27
C ALA A 304 -13.91 -14.71 -18.00
N ALA A 305 -13.56 -13.93 -16.98
CA ALA A 305 -13.11 -14.47 -15.69
C ALA A 305 -14.23 -15.24 -14.96
N ARG A 306 -15.44 -14.71 -14.95
CA ARG A 306 -16.62 -15.42 -14.41
C ARG A 306 -16.89 -16.71 -15.20
N ALA A 307 -16.84 -16.67 -16.53
CA ALA A 307 -17.00 -17.84 -17.39
C ALA A 307 -15.90 -18.90 -17.17
N ALA A 308 -14.68 -18.49 -16.83
CA ALA A 308 -13.59 -19.38 -16.44
C ALA A 308 -13.76 -19.98 -15.02
N GLY A 309 -14.79 -19.55 -14.26
CA GLY A 309 -15.13 -20.07 -12.93
C GLY A 309 -14.47 -19.35 -11.76
N HIS A 310 -13.92 -18.13 -11.96
CA HIS A 310 -13.42 -17.30 -10.86
C HIS A 310 -14.57 -16.70 -10.06
N LYS A 311 -14.57 -16.96 -8.74
CA LYS A 311 -15.63 -16.53 -7.81
C LYS A 311 -15.18 -15.46 -6.82
N ASN A 312 -13.88 -15.16 -6.74
CA ASN A 312 -13.33 -14.11 -5.91
C ASN A 312 -12.47 -13.19 -6.81
N ILE A 313 -13.08 -12.09 -7.22
CA ILE A 313 -12.46 -11.11 -8.11
C ILE A 313 -12.37 -9.77 -7.39
N ASN A 314 -11.18 -9.19 -7.38
CA ASN A 314 -10.96 -7.83 -6.92
C ASN A 314 -10.90 -6.85 -8.10
N MET A 315 -11.39 -5.65 -7.90
CA MET A 315 -11.25 -4.53 -8.84
C MET A 315 -10.58 -3.35 -8.15
N ASP A 316 -9.48 -2.82 -8.72
CA ASP A 316 -8.84 -1.60 -8.20
C ASP A 316 -9.36 -0.37 -8.94
N LEU A 317 -9.71 0.66 -8.18
CA LEU A 317 -10.01 2.01 -8.66
C LEU A 317 -9.01 3.00 -8.05
N ILE A 318 -8.73 4.09 -8.75
CA ILE A 318 -7.84 5.15 -8.25
C ILE A 318 -8.60 6.48 -8.25
N ALA A 319 -8.75 7.07 -7.06
CA ALA A 319 -9.24 8.43 -6.88
C ALA A 319 -8.11 9.44 -7.15
N GLY A 320 -8.42 10.51 -7.91
CA GLY A 320 -7.48 11.58 -8.22
C GLY A 320 -6.63 11.35 -9.45
N LEU A 321 -7.02 10.49 -10.40
CA LEU A 321 -6.32 10.34 -11.68
C LEU A 321 -6.37 11.65 -12.49
N PRO A 322 -5.31 11.99 -13.26
CA PRO A 322 -5.29 13.20 -14.09
C PRO A 322 -6.44 13.24 -15.10
N GLY A 323 -7.22 14.31 -15.03
CA GLY A 323 -8.38 14.53 -15.92
C GLY A 323 -9.65 13.79 -15.50
N ASP A 324 -9.64 13.13 -14.33
CA ASP A 324 -10.86 12.57 -13.73
C ASP A 324 -11.59 13.65 -12.91
N THR A 325 -12.89 13.44 -12.69
CA THR A 325 -13.75 14.32 -11.88
C THR A 325 -14.42 13.53 -10.76
N VAL A 326 -15.05 14.22 -9.81
CA VAL A 326 -15.79 13.56 -8.72
C VAL A 326 -16.94 12.72 -9.31
N GLU A 327 -17.63 13.24 -10.31
CA GLU A 327 -18.75 12.57 -11.01
C GLU A 327 -18.22 11.38 -11.85
N GLY A 328 -17.06 11.53 -12.50
CA GLY A 328 -16.41 10.47 -13.28
C GLY A 328 -15.97 9.30 -12.38
N PHE A 329 -15.39 9.62 -11.22
CA PHE A 329 -15.04 8.63 -10.23
C PHE A 329 -16.30 7.93 -9.65
N GLU A 330 -17.36 8.67 -9.33
CA GLU A 330 -18.63 8.09 -8.86
C GLU A 330 -19.23 7.17 -9.93
N ALA A 331 -19.22 7.57 -11.19
CA ALA A 331 -19.70 6.71 -12.30
C ALA A 331 -18.87 5.42 -12.40
N SER A 332 -17.54 5.52 -12.28
CA SER A 332 -16.64 4.37 -12.26
C SER A 332 -16.91 3.45 -11.09
N LEU A 333 -17.18 4.00 -9.91
CA LEU A 333 -17.51 3.22 -8.71
C LEU A 333 -18.84 2.47 -8.88
N ARG A 334 -19.88 3.14 -9.41
CA ARG A 334 -21.18 2.51 -9.71
C ARG A 334 -21.05 1.40 -10.75
N GLN A 335 -20.21 1.59 -11.77
CA GLN A 335 -19.96 0.56 -12.78
C GLN A 335 -19.24 -0.66 -12.18
N ALA A 336 -18.25 -0.43 -11.29
CA ALA A 336 -17.58 -1.52 -10.57
C ALA A 336 -18.59 -2.28 -9.68
N ILE A 337 -19.45 -1.59 -8.94
CA ILE A 337 -20.49 -2.20 -8.11
C ILE A 337 -21.47 -3.02 -8.95
N ALA A 338 -21.87 -2.52 -10.13
CA ALA A 338 -22.79 -3.22 -11.03
C ALA A 338 -22.22 -4.53 -11.60
N LEU A 339 -20.91 -4.66 -11.72
CA LEU A 339 -20.23 -5.91 -12.11
C LEU A 339 -20.20 -6.93 -10.97
N ASP A 340 -20.53 -6.52 -9.76
CA ASP A 340 -20.68 -7.34 -8.56
C ASP A 340 -19.43 -8.18 -8.20
N PRO A 341 -18.19 -7.58 -8.16
CA PRO A 341 -17.01 -8.29 -7.69
C PRO A 341 -17.10 -8.57 -6.18
N GLU A 342 -16.27 -9.46 -5.65
CA GLU A 342 -16.20 -9.74 -4.23
C GLU A 342 -15.38 -8.70 -3.47
N ASN A 343 -14.47 -8.04 -4.18
CA ASN A 343 -13.60 -6.99 -3.60
C ASN A 343 -13.52 -5.78 -4.52
N ILE A 344 -13.49 -4.59 -3.92
CA ILE A 344 -13.15 -3.33 -4.60
C ILE A 344 -12.10 -2.62 -3.76
N THR A 345 -10.93 -2.34 -4.33
CA THR A 345 -9.91 -1.55 -3.67
C THR A 345 -9.90 -0.14 -4.24
N VAL A 346 -10.07 0.86 -3.39
CA VAL A 346 -9.98 2.26 -3.76
C VAL A 346 -8.63 2.80 -3.32
N HIS A 347 -7.78 3.10 -4.30
CA HIS A 347 -6.51 3.76 -4.10
C HIS A 347 -6.66 5.27 -4.23
N THR A 348 -5.91 6.01 -3.44
CA THR A 348 -5.70 7.44 -3.64
C THR A 348 -4.40 7.66 -4.39
N LEU A 349 -4.43 8.46 -5.44
CA LEU A 349 -3.24 8.73 -6.24
C LEU A 349 -2.12 9.26 -5.36
N THR A 350 -0.95 8.63 -5.50
CA THR A 350 0.26 9.01 -4.77
C THR A 350 1.32 9.47 -5.76
N LEU A 351 1.78 10.71 -5.62
CA LEU A 351 2.81 11.30 -6.46
C LEU A 351 4.19 10.81 -6.03
N LYS A 352 4.69 9.78 -6.68
CA LYS A 352 6.00 9.19 -6.38
C LYS A 352 7.06 9.68 -7.37
N ARG A 353 8.27 9.98 -6.88
CA ARG A 353 9.40 10.48 -7.68
C ARG A 353 9.72 9.63 -8.92
N ALA A 354 9.41 8.32 -8.89
CA ALA A 354 9.66 7.41 -10.00
C ALA A 354 8.50 7.30 -11.01
N SER A 355 7.36 7.99 -10.77
CA SER A 355 6.23 8.01 -11.71
C SER A 355 6.48 9.04 -12.83
N ASN A 356 5.99 8.75 -14.04
CA ASN A 356 6.14 9.67 -15.17
C ASN A 356 5.42 11.00 -14.94
N ILE A 357 4.32 11.02 -14.19
CA ILE A 357 3.61 12.25 -13.81
C ILE A 357 4.56 13.23 -13.11
N VAL A 358 5.39 12.74 -12.20
CA VAL A 358 6.36 13.57 -11.46
C VAL A 358 7.61 13.84 -12.30
N VAL A 359 8.15 12.84 -13.01
CA VAL A 359 9.36 12.98 -13.82
C VAL A 359 9.16 13.96 -14.97
N GLU A 360 7.98 13.97 -15.57
CA GLU A 360 7.65 14.84 -16.71
C GLU A 360 7.07 16.20 -16.27
N HIS A 361 7.06 16.49 -14.95
CA HIS A 361 6.49 17.71 -14.37
C HIS A 361 5.10 18.06 -14.92
N ARG A 362 4.27 17.05 -15.12
CA ARG A 362 2.89 17.27 -15.60
C ARG A 362 2.12 17.97 -14.48
N ALA A 363 1.95 19.29 -14.63
CA ALA A 363 0.97 20.01 -13.85
C ALA A 363 -0.41 19.43 -14.18
N ALA A 364 -1.11 18.88 -13.21
CA ALA A 364 -2.46 18.40 -13.37
C ALA A 364 -3.33 19.11 -12.33
N ASP A 365 -4.46 19.65 -12.79
CA ASP A 365 -5.55 19.97 -11.88
C ASP A 365 -6.11 18.64 -11.38
N TYR A 366 -5.87 18.35 -10.12
CA TYR A 366 -6.45 17.18 -9.46
C TYR A 366 -7.81 17.55 -8.90
N ALA A 367 -8.82 16.74 -9.20
CA ALA A 367 -10.13 16.89 -8.59
C ALA A 367 -10.06 16.76 -7.05
N ASP A 368 -11.13 17.16 -6.36
CA ASP A 368 -11.25 16.98 -4.91
C ASP A 368 -11.31 15.49 -4.55
N VAL A 369 -10.17 14.94 -4.16
CA VAL A 369 -10.02 13.53 -3.81
C VAL A 369 -10.78 13.18 -2.54
N ALA A 370 -10.92 14.11 -1.61
CA ALA A 370 -11.73 13.90 -0.41
C ALA A 370 -13.21 13.71 -0.78
N ALA A 371 -13.74 14.51 -1.71
CA ALA A 371 -15.07 14.33 -2.23
C ALA A 371 -15.23 13.00 -3.00
N MET A 372 -14.21 12.58 -3.77
CA MET A 372 -14.21 11.25 -4.41
C MET A 372 -14.30 10.13 -3.38
N LEU A 373 -13.46 10.16 -2.34
CA LEU A 373 -13.49 9.15 -1.28
C LEU A 373 -14.81 9.18 -0.49
N GLY A 374 -15.46 10.33 -0.38
CA GLY A 374 -16.81 10.44 0.19
C GLY A 374 -17.85 9.60 -0.56
N LYS A 375 -17.66 9.36 -1.88
CA LYS A 375 -18.52 8.48 -2.68
C LYS A 375 -18.38 7.00 -2.34
N CYS A 376 -17.36 6.61 -1.60
CA CYS A 376 -17.19 5.22 -1.17
C CYS A 376 -18.28 4.74 -0.20
N SER A 377 -19.15 5.62 0.33
CA SER A 377 -20.38 5.22 1.03
C SER A 377 -21.27 4.30 0.16
N LEU A 378 -21.26 4.46 -1.17
CA LEU A 378 -21.95 3.58 -2.11
C LEU A 378 -21.51 2.12 -1.99
N LEU A 379 -20.26 1.84 -1.60
CA LEU A 379 -19.80 0.48 -1.35
C LEU A 379 -20.44 -0.11 -0.11
N ALA A 380 -20.57 0.66 0.96
CA ALA A 380 -21.25 0.22 2.18
C ALA A 380 -22.73 -0.07 1.90
N ASP A 381 -23.41 0.80 1.12
CA ASP A 381 -24.80 0.62 0.69
C ASP A 381 -24.97 -0.65 -0.17
N ALA A 382 -23.95 -1.03 -0.93
CA ALA A 382 -23.91 -2.25 -1.75
C ALA A 382 -23.43 -3.49 -0.96
N GLY A 383 -23.25 -3.39 0.37
CA GLY A 383 -22.93 -4.52 1.25
C GLY A 383 -21.45 -4.83 1.40
N TYR A 384 -20.55 -3.99 0.87
CA TYR A 384 -19.12 -4.13 1.10
C TYR A 384 -18.72 -3.53 2.46
N ARG A 385 -17.68 -4.09 3.07
CA ARG A 385 -17.09 -3.59 4.32
C ARG A 385 -15.61 -3.26 4.11
N PRO A 386 -15.10 -2.16 4.68
CA PRO A 386 -13.67 -1.88 4.67
C PRO A 386 -12.95 -2.91 5.55
N TYR A 387 -11.91 -3.60 5.01
CA TYR A 387 -11.23 -4.67 5.73
C TYR A 387 -9.73 -4.46 5.91
N TYR A 388 -9.13 -3.57 5.13
CA TYR A 388 -7.76 -3.08 5.35
C TYR A 388 -7.61 -1.66 4.81
N MET A 389 -6.63 -0.96 5.36
CA MET A 389 -6.27 0.37 4.87
C MET A 389 -4.80 0.66 5.10
N TYR A 390 -4.29 1.57 4.31
CA TYR A 390 -2.96 2.14 4.51
C TYR A 390 -2.88 3.54 3.93
N ARG A 391 -1.92 4.31 4.44
CA ARG A 391 -1.59 5.64 3.91
C ARG A 391 -0.20 5.61 3.32
N GLN A 392 0.11 6.54 2.43
CA GLN A 392 1.44 6.70 1.85
C GLN A 392 1.86 8.16 1.91
N LYS A 393 3.17 8.40 2.01
CA LYS A 393 3.70 9.76 1.86
C LYS A 393 3.53 10.21 0.40
N GLY A 394 3.11 11.46 0.22
CA GLY A 394 2.84 12.03 -1.10
C GLY A 394 1.51 11.60 -1.73
N THR A 395 0.61 11.00 -0.96
CA THR A 395 -0.77 10.78 -1.36
C THR A 395 -1.51 12.11 -1.43
N LEU A 396 -2.31 12.33 -2.47
CA LEU A 396 -3.11 13.54 -2.62
C LEU A 396 -3.99 13.76 -1.39
N GLN A 397 -4.03 15.01 -0.92
CA GLN A 397 -4.75 15.44 0.29
C GLN A 397 -4.45 14.59 1.54
N ASN A 398 -3.30 13.84 1.54
CA ASN A 398 -2.86 12.99 2.64
C ASN A 398 -3.90 11.94 3.08
N LEU A 399 -4.68 11.43 2.12
CA LEU A 399 -5.75 10.48 2.33
C LEU A 399 -5.27 9.02 2.26
N GLU A 400 -6.17 8.10 2.53
CA GLU A 400 -5.91 6.68 2.64
C GLU A 400 -6.25 5.89 1.36
N ASN A 401 -5.76 4.66 1.32
CA ASN A 401 -6.15 3.60 0.41
C ASN A 401 -6.94 2.56 1.21
N ILE A 402 -8.08 2.11 0.68
CA ILE A 402 -8.99 1.21 1.39
C ILE A 402 -9.37 0.03 0.52
N GLY A 403 -9.23 -1.18 1.05
CA GLY A 403 -9.83 -2.37 0.47
C GLY A 403 -11.21 -2.63 1.08
N TRP A 404 -12.18 -2.82 0.22
CA TRP A 404 -13.56 -3.15 0.53
C TRP A 404 -13.85 -4.57 0.07
N ALA A 405 -14.54 -5.35 0.88
CA ALA A 405 -14.90 -6.73 0.55
C ALA A 405 -16.33 -7.04 0.97
N LYS A 406 -16.96 -7.96 0.26
CA LYS A 406 -18.12 -8.67 0.77
C LYS A 406 -17.67 -9.57 1.93
N PRO A 407 -18.51 -9.80 2.96
CA PRO A 407 -18.14 -10.64 4.10
C PRO A 407 -17.66 -12.04 3.66
N GLY A 408 -16.49 -12.46 4.17
CA GLY A 408 -15.87 -13.74 3.85
C GLY A 408 -15.00 -13.75 2.58
N PHE A 409 -14.80 -12.58 1.94
CA PHE A 409 -13.94 -12.43 0.77
C PHE A 409 -12.77 -11.47 1.00
N GLU A 410 -12.48 -11.14 2.24
CA GLU A 410 -11.34 -10.29 2.61
C GLU A 410 -10.03 -10.91 2.12
N CYS A 411 -9.13 -10.11 1.53
CA CYS A 411 -7.82 -10.60 1.12
C CYS A 411 -6.91 -10.74 2.34
N LEU A 412 -6.63 -11.97 2.72
CA LEU A 412 -5.81 -12.30 3.90
C LEU A 412 -4.38 -11.81 3.74
N TYR A 413 -3.79 -11.97 2.54
CA TYR A 413 -2.45 -11.46 2.27
C TYR A 413 -2.33 -9.95 2.54
N ASN A 414 -3.36 -9.16 2.17
CA ASN A 414 -3.36 -7.72 2.41
C ASN A 414 -3.42 -7.40 3.91
N ILE A 415 -4.21 -8.14 4.69
CA ILE A 415 -4.25 -7.98 6.15
C ILE A 415 -2.87 -8.30 6.75
N TYR A 416 -2.31 -9.45 6.44
CA TYR A 416 -1.05 -9.91 7.02
C TYR A 416 0.14 -9.00 6.70
N ILE A 417 0.23 -8.49 5.46
CA ILE A 417 1.32 -7.58 5.08
C ILE A 417 1.18 -6.19 5.69
N MET A 418 -0.07 -5.70 5.84
CA MET A 418 -0.31 -4.38 6.44
C MET A 418 -0.10 -4.39 7.95
N GLU A 419 -0.56 -5.42 8.63
CA GLU A 419 -0.40 -5.54 10.09
C GLU A 419 0.95 -6.14 10.50
N GLU A 420 1.76 -6.59 9.52
CA GLU A 420 3.10 -7.15 9.72
C GLU A 420 3.14 -8.33 10.70
N VAL A 421 2.16 -9.21 10.58
CA VAL A 421 2.07 -10.42 11.41
C VAL A 421 2.70 -11.65 10.76
N HIS A 422 2.82 -11.67 9.43
CA HIS A 422 3.50 -12.73 8.69
C HIS A 422 4.88 -12.30 8.20
N THR A 423 5.84 -13.22 8.26
CA THR A 423 7.01 -13.17 7.39
C THR A 423 6.54 -13.27 5.93
N ILE A 424 7.05 -12.41 5.07
CA ILE A 424 6.78 -12.46 3.63
C ILE A 424 8.04 -12.96 2.93
N LEU A 425 8.01 -14.17 2.43
CA LEU A 425 9.07 -14.73 1.58
C LEU A 425 8.85 -14.27 0.15
N SER A 426 9.70 -13.37 -0.34
CA SER A 426 9.50 -12.73 -1.64
C SER A 426 10.44 -13.30 -2.69
N ALA A 427 9.90 -13.67 -3.86
CA ALA A 427 10.62 -14.05 -5.07
C ALA A 427 10.46 -13.00 -6.17
N GLY A 428 11.42 -12.97 -7.10
CA GLY A 428 11.41 -12.10 -8.27
C GLY A 428 12.14 -10.78 -8.09
N ALA A 429 12.41 -10.10 -9.19
CA ALA A 429 13.11 -8.82 -9.20
C ALA A 429 12.35 -7.75 -8.42
N GLY A 430 13.07 -6.98 -7.61
CA GLY A 430 12.50 -5.96 -6.73
C GLY A 430 11.78 -6.52 -5.51
N GLY A 431 11.74 -7.85 -5.33
CA GLY A 431 11.17 -8.49 -4.16
C GLY A 431 11.87 -8.09 -2.86
N SER A 432 11.10 -7.96 -1.80
CA SER A 432 11.58 -7.66 -0.44
C SER A 432 11.03 -8.69 0.53
N THR A 433 11.86 -9.65 0.87
CA THR A 433 11.55 -10.57 1.99
C THR A 433 11.52 -9.76 3.27
N LYS A 434 10.42 -9.85 4.03
CA LYS A 434 10.21 -9.21 5.32
C LYS A 434 10.17 -10.29 6.38
N LEU A 435 11.10 -10.26 7.32
CA LEU A 435 11.18 -11.22 8.42
C LEU A 435 10.57 -10.61 9.68
N VAL A 436 9.58 -11.28 10.21
CA VAL A 436 8.88 -10.92 11.45
C VAL A 436 9.30 -11.87 12.55
N ILE A 437 9.61 -11.33 13.73
CA ILE A 437 10.03 -12.14 14.89
C ILE A 437 8.82 -12.96 15.36
N PRO A 438 8.95 -14.31 15.46
CA PRO A 438 7.84 -15.16 15.89
C PRO A 438 7.27 -14.74 17.24
N GLY A 439 5.93 -14.61 17.32
CA GLY A 439 5.23 -14.23 18.55
C GLY A 439 5.37 -12.77 18.97
N GLN A 440 6.10 -11.95 18.24
CA GLN A 440 6.27 -10.52 18.55
C GLN A 440 5.55 -9.63 17.53
N ARG A 441 4.38 -9.10 17.90
CA ARG A 441 3.63 -8.16 17.05
C ARG A 441 4.35 -6.79 16.83
N ARG A 442 5.41 -6.49 17.60
CA ARG A 442 6.17 -5.22 17.56
C ARG A 442 7.68 -5.39 17.36
N GLY A 443 8.11 -6.57 16.94
CA GLY A 443 9.52 -6.84 16.72
C GLY A 443 10.10 -6.00 15.57
N LYS A 444 11.41 -5.83 15.61
CA LYS A 444 12.16 -5.25 14.49
C LYS A 444 11.99 -6.12 13.26
N ILE A 445 11.56 -5.52 12.16
CA ILE A 445 11.46 -6.20 10.87
C ILE A 445 12.82 -6.13 10.18
N GLU A 446 13.38 -7.31 9.86
CA GLU A 446 14.54 -7.41 8.98
C GLU A 446 14.08 -7.59 7.53
N ARG A 447 14.85 -7.03 6.58
CA ARG A 447 14.53 -7.11 5.15
C ARG A 447 15.71 -7.64 4.36
N ILE A 448 15.40 -8.57 3.44
CA ILE A 448 16.35 -9.08 2.45
C ILE A 448 15.81 -8.68 1.09
N PHE A 449 16.60 -7.90 0.34
CA PHE A 449 16.20 -7.37 -0.95
C PHE A 449 16.75 -8.21 -2.09
N ASN A 450 15.90 -8.53 -3.04
CA ASN A 450 16.30 -9.03 -4.35
C ASN A 450 16.85 -7.90 -5.22
N PHE A 451 17.57 -8.25 -6.29
CA PHE A 451 17.99 -7.26 -7.28
C PHE A 451 16.77 -6.58 -7.89
N LYS A 452 16.88 -5.28 -8.07
CA LYS A 452 15.74 -4.43 -8.46
C LYS A 452 15.31 -4.66 -9.91
N TYR A 453 16.29 -4.88 -10.81
CA TYR A 453 16.04 -4.99 -12.24
C TYR A 453 16.10 -6.44 -12.71
N PRO A 454 15.25 -6.84 -13.71
CA PRO A 454 15.22 -8.21 -14.23
C PRO A 454 16.56 -8.71 -14.74
N THR A 455 17.36 -7.88 -15.39
CA THR A 455 18.70 -8.23 -15.88
C THR A 455 19.64 -8.61 -14.73
N GLU A 456 19.77 -7.75 -13.72
CA GLU A 456 20.59 -8.06 -12.54
C GLU A 456 20.11 -9.30 -11.79
N TYR A 457 18.78 -9.48 -11.71
CA TYR A 457 18.16 -10.64 -11.10
C TYR A 457 18.57 -11.94 -11.80
N ILE A 458 18.59 -11.95 -13.14
CA ILE A 458 18.99 -13.11 -13.95
C ILE A 458 20.50 -13.35 -13.82
N ASP A 459 21.32 -12.31 -14.04
CA ASP A 459 22.77 -12.41 -14.15
C ASP A 459 23.44 -12.74 -12.81
N ARG A 460 22.89 -12.25 -11.70
CA ARG A 460 23.42 -12.43 -10.34
C ARG A 460 22.58 -13.38 -9.49
N PHE A 461 21.93 -14.33 -10.10
CA PHE A 461 20.99 -15.24 -9.44
C PHE A 461 21.63 -16.05 -8.30
N ALA A 462 22.86 -16.54 -8.49
CA ALA A 462 23.57 -17.29 -7.45
C ALA A 462 23.84 -16.45 -6.18
N GLU A 463 24.18 -15.16 -6.36
CA GLU A 463 24.35 -14.23 -5.23
C GLU A 463 23.02 -14.00 -4.52
N LEU A 464 21.92 -13.86 -5.28
CA LEU A 464 20.58 -13.70 -4.71
C LEU A 464 20.20 -14.89 -3.83
N LEU A 465 20.41 -16.11 -4.28
CA LEU A 465 20.13 -17.32 -3.48
C LEU A 465 21.00 -17.38 -2.21
N ASN A 466 22.24 -16.93 -2.31
CA ASN A 466 23.09 -16.84 -1.12
C ASN A 466 22.59 -15.82 -0.08
N ARG A 467 22.05 -14.67 -0.52
CA ARG A 467 21.42 -13.69 0.39
C ARG A 467 20.25 -14.29 1.17
N LYS A 468 19.49 -15.21 0.56
CA LYS A 468 18.31 -15.82 1.19
C LYS A 468 18.63 -16.74 2.35
N LYS A 469 19.89 -17.21 2.50
CA LYS A 469 20.34 -17.94 3.69
C LYS A 469 20.14 -17.13 4.98
N ALA A 470 20.12 -15.81 4.89
CA ALA A 470 19.81 -14.95 6.04
C ALA A 470 18.42 -15.19 6.64
N VAL A 471 17.49 -15.83 5.92
CA VAL A 471 16.20 -16.28 6.48
C VAL A 471 16.43 -17.35 7.54
N GLU A 472 17.25 -18.37 7.22
CA GLU A 472 17.58 -19.46 8.16
C GLU A 472 18.34 -18.91 9.37
N ASP A 473 19.31 -18.02 9.14
CA ASP A 473 20.06 -17.36 10.21
C ASP A 473 19.14 -16.56 11.15
N PHE A 474 18.12 -15.91 10.58
CA PHE A 474 17.12 -15.17 11.35
C PHE A 474 16.33 -16.12 12.26
N TYR A 475 15.73 -17.17 11.71
CA TYR A 475 14.90 -18.10 12.49
C TYR A 475 15.74 -18.88 13.51
N ALA A 476 16.97 -19.27 13.20
CA ALA A 476 17.88 -19.92 14.15
C ALA A 476 18.16 -19.06 15.40
N ARG A 477 18.23 -17.72 15.25
CA ARG A 477 18.40 -16.80 16.39
C ARG A 477 17.19 -16.76 17.32
N TYR A 478 15.97 -16.79 16.75
CA TYR A 478 14.75 -16.59 17.54
C TYR A 478 14.10 -17.87 18.03
N THR A 479 14.22 -18.99 17.31
CA THR A 479 13.72 -20.29 17.76
C THR A 479 14.46 -20.78 19.01
N SER A 480 15.78 -20.52 19.10
CA SER A 480 16.59 -20.85 20.28
C SER A 480 16.30 -19.92 21.47
N GLN A 481 15.73 -18.75 21.29
CA GLN A 481 15.33 -17.83 22.38
C GLN A 481 13.94 -18.17 22.94
N THR A 482 13.01 -18.61 22.10
CA THR A 482 11.64 -18.99 22.50
C THR A 482 11.66 -20.27 23.37
N LEU A 483 12.63 -21.17 23.15
CA LEU A 483 12.83 -22.37 23.97
C LEU A 483 13.52 -22.11 25.32
N ARG A 484 13.96 -20.86 25.58
CA ARG A 484 14.65 -20.47 26.83
C ARG A 484 13.84 -19.59 27.78
N GLN A 485 12.59 -19.22 27.37
CA GLN A 485 11.66 -18.56 28.29
C GLN A 485 10.73 -19.61 28.89
N PRO A 486 10.78 -19.83 30.23
CA PRO A 486 9.91 -20.78 30.93
C PRO A 486 8.47 -20.34 30.96
#